data_db1d77ccc0c81a1db117782fedbe274a
#
_entry.id   db1d77ccc0c81a1db117782fedbe274a
#
_cell.length_a   1.000
_cell.length_b   1.000
_cell.length_c   1.000
_cell.angle_alpha   90.00
_cell.angle_beta   90.00
_cell.angle_gamma   90.00
#
_symmetry.space_group_name_H-M   'P 1'
#
loop_
_entity.id
_entity.type
_entity.pdbx_description
1 polymer ?
#
loop_
_entity_poly.entity_id
_entity_poly.type
_entity_poly.pdbx_seq_one_letter_code
_entity_poly.pdbx_strand_id
1 'polypeptide(L)'
;MYELYRFLNTGIQRAAMNMAIDEAVLIHHLKGAVPPTLRVFRWSQPSISLGRFQSVEREILSDVCRQRGIALVRRPTGGRAVYHHDEFTYSIVISKRYGVPSGVIPAYAYLAQGLLAALQTLGVQAELSDERISKHPSAACFASSTQADLTSGGFKLVGSAQVWRDDALLQQGSLPLDDRAPEFFTLLRHPNEAAREEALALYREKTSPLH
;
A
#
# COMPACT_ATOMS: atom_id res chain seq x y z
N MET A 1 12.70 22.37 -20.59
CA MET A 1 13.03 22.54 -19.15
C MET A 1 12.90 21.16 -18.54
N TYR A 2 13.96 20.58 -18.00
CA TYR A 2 13.90 19.28 -17.33
C TYR A 2 13.17 19.47 -16.00
N GLU A 3 12.12 18.69 -15.76
CA GLU A 3 11.45 18.67 -14.47
C GLU A 3 12.31 17.91 -13.48
N LEU A 4 12.54 18.51 -12.30
CA LEU A 4 13.32 17.90 -11.24
C LEU A 4 12.42 16.93 -10.44
N TYR A 5 12.85 15.68 -10.33
CA TYR A 5 12.25 14.67 -9.44
C TYR A 5 13.25 14.27 -8.37
N ARG A 6 12.76 13.97 -7.16
CA ARG A 6 13.60 13.54 -6.05
C ARG A 6 13.37 12.05 -5.76
N PHE A 7 14.46 11.31 -5.62
CA PHE A 7 14.46 9.97 -5.05
C PHE A 7 14.98 10.00 -3.62
N LEU A 8 14.26 9.35 -2.70
CA LEU A 8 14.66 9.19 -1.30
C LEU A 8 14.66 7.70 -0.94
N ASN A 9 15.80 7.19 -0.50
CA ASN A 9 15.88 5.95 0.23
C ASN A 9 16.10 6.29 1.72
N THR A 10 15.07 6.10 2.55
CA THR A 10 15.13 6.42 3.98
C THR A 10 15.46 5.19 4.85
N GLY A 11 15.72 4.05 4.22
CA GLY A 11 16.13 2.82 4.90
C GLY A 11 15.04 2.30 5.85
N ILE A 12 15.49 1.69 6.95
CA ILE A 12 14.64 1.07 7.97
C ILE A 12 14.17 2.13 8.97
N GLN A 13 12.86 2.28 9.15
CA GLN A 13 12.25 3.24 10.07
C GLN A 13 11.13 2.60 10.89
N ARG A 14 10.82 3.20 12.05
CA ARG A 14 9.63 2.84 12.83
C ARG A 14 8.35 3.21 12.07
N ALA A 15 7.26 2.47 12.29
CA ALA A 15 5.98 2.66 11.61
C ALA A 15 5.49 4.13 11.65
N ALA A 16 5.49 4.76 12.82
CA ALA A 16 5.07 6.15 12.97
C ALA A 16 5.98 7.13 12.19
N MET A 17 7.30 6.88 12.18
CA MET A 17 8.25 7.71 11.44
C MET A 17 8.04 7.59 9.93
N ASN A 18 7.77 6.38 9.42
CA ASN A 18 7.46 6.18 8.00
C ASN A 18 6.26 7.03 7.57
N MET A 19 5.19 7.03 8.35
CA MET A 19 3.99 7.84 8.05
C MET A 19 4.25 9.34 8.19
N ALA A 20 5.03 9.75 9.20
CA ALA A 20 5.38 11.15 9.41
C ALA A 20 6.24 11.72 8.25
N ILE A 21 7.20 10.93 7.74
CA ILE A 21 8.01 11.34 6.58
C ILE A 21 7.14 11.53 5.35
N ASP A 22 6.25 10.58 5.03
CA ASP A 22 5.35 10.69 3.87
C ASP A 22 4.44 11.91 3.98
N GLU A 23 3.88 12.17 5.15
CA GLU A 23 3.05 13.36 5.38
C GLU A 23 3.86 14.66 5.27
N ALA A 24 5.08 14.69 5.82
CA ALA A 24 5.97 15.84 5.70
C ALA A 24 6.33 16.14 4.25
N VAL A 25 6.66 15.10 3.45
CA VAL A 25 6.94 15.25 2.02
C VAL A 25 5.73 15.83 1.29
N LEU A 26 4.52 15.33 1.56
CA LEU A 26 3.29 15.87 0.96
C LEU A 26 3.08 17.33 1.31
N ILE A 27 3.20 17.70 2.59
CA ILE A 27 3.01 19.08 3.06
C ILE A 27 4.03 20.04 2.40
N HIS A 28 5.30 19.64 2.33
CA HIS A 28 6.35 20.46 1.74
C HIS A 28 6.24 20.56 0.21
N HIS A 29 5.76 19.49 -0.45
CA HIS A 29 5.50 19.52 -1.89
C HIS A 29 4.35 20.49 -2.24
N LEU A 30 3.26 20.48 -1.45
CA LEU A 30 2.16 21.43 -1.59
C LEU A 30 2.61 22.88 -1.44
N LYS A 31 3.59 23.14 -0.57
CA LYS A 31 4.19 24.48 -0.40
C LYS A 31 5.19 24.85 -1.50
N GLY A 32 5.46 23.96 -2.45
CA GLY A 32 6.48 24.16 -3.48
C GLY A 32 7.92 24.08 -2.97
N ALA A 33 8.13 23.67 -1.73
CA ALA A 33 9.45 23.61 -1.11
C ALA A 33 10.28 22.38 -1.54
N VAL A 34 9.62 21.33 -2.06
CA VAL A 34 10.28 20.13 -2.58
C VAL A 34 9.64 19.68 -3.89
N PRO A 35 10.43 19.09 -4.83
CA PRO A 35 9.91 18.55 -6.07
C PRO A 35 9.08 17.27 -5.84
N PRO A 36 8.45 16.71 -6.89
CA PRO A 36 7.87 15.37 -6.84
C PRO A 36 8.87 14.38 -6.28
N THR A 37 8.42 13.48 -5.42
CA THR A 37 9.31 12.62 -4.67
C THR A 37 8.84 11.17 -4.75
N LEU A 38 9.70 10.28 -5.23
CA LEU A 38 9.61 8.84 -5.01
C LEU A 38 10.44 8.49 -3.78
N ARG A 39 9.83 7.86 -2.80
CA ARG A 39 10.50 7.39 -1.59
C ARG A 39 10.37 5.87 -1.51
N VAL A 40 11.48 5.19 -1.11
CA VAL A 40 11.50 3.78 -0.74
C VAL A 40 11.96 3.64 0.71
N PHE A 41 11.40 2.64 1.42
CA PHE A 41 11.69 2.44 2.83
C PHE A 41 11.33 1.02 3.29
N ARG A 42 11.76 0.69 4.50
CA ARG A 42 11.46 -0.56 5.19
C ARG A 42 10.96 -0.29 6.60
N TRP A 43 10.50 -1.34 7.26
CA TRP A 43 9.92 -1.31 8.60
C TRP A 43 10.89 -1.93 9.61
N SER A 44 11.10 -1.26 10.76
CA SER A 44 12.04 -1.73 11.79
C SER A 44 11.49 -2.91 12.61
N GLN A 45 10.20 -3.19 12.51
CA GLN A 45 9.51 -4.30 13.15
C GLN A 45 8.23 -4.60 12.38
N PRO A 46 7.65 -5.81 12.54
CA PRO A 46 6.34 -6.11 11.98
C PRO A 46 5.33 -5.05 12.38
N SER A 47 4.54 -4.58 11.42
CA SER A 47 3.65 -3.44 11.64
C SER A 47 2.35 -3.61 10.87
N ILE A 48 1.24 -3.10 11.40
CA ILE A 48 -0.01 -2.97 10.66
C ILE A 48 -0.29 -1.49 10.42
N SER A 49 -0.42 -1.09 9.16
CA SER A 49 -0.96 0.21 8.81
C SER A 49 -2.45 0.12 8.54
N LEU A 50 -3.22 0.92 9.28
CA LEU A 50 -4.65 1.08 9.04
C LEU A 50 -4.89 2.22 8.07
N GLY A 51 -5.87 2.05 7.19
CA GLY A 51 -6.35 3.15 6.37
C GLY A 51 -7.01 4.24 7.22
N ARG A 52 -7.03 5.46 6.70
CA ARG A 52 -7.48 6.66 7.42
C ARG A 52 -8.84 6.51 8.13
N PHE A 53 -9.77 5.74 7.54
CA PHE A 53 -11.16 5.62 8.02
C PHE A 53 -11.46 4.31 8.75
N GLN A 54 -10.48 3.41 8.92
CA GLN A 54 -10.68 2.15 9.63
C GLN A 54 -10.75 2.34 11.14
N SER A 55 -11.57 1.54 11.82
CA SER A 55 -11.60 1.46 13.30
C SER A 55 -10.66 0.36 13.79
N VAL A 56 -9.72 0.73 14.66
CA VAL A 56 -8.82 -0.24 15.31
C VAL A 56 -9.64 -1.25 16.13
N GLU A 57 -10.58 -0.75 16.92
CA GLU A 57 -11.36 -1.54 17.86
C GLU A 57 -12.26 -2.57 17.16
N ARG A 58 -12.74 -2.26 15.95
CA ARG A 58 -13.62 -3.13 15.17
C ARG A 58 -12.88 -4.15 14.32
N GLU A 59 -11.64 -3.85 13.91
CA GLU A 59 -10.96 -4.60 12.87
C GLU A 59 -9.72 -5.34 13.36
N ILE A 60 -9.05 -4.86 14.43
CA ILE A 60 -7.75 -5.36 14.88
C ILE A 60 -7.81 -5.90 16.31
N LEU A 61 -7.10 -7.00 16.55
CA LEU A 61 -6.83 -7.55 17.88
C LEU A 61 -5.61 -6.85 18.49
N SER A 62 -5.78 -5.59 18.91
CA SER A 62 -4.67 -4.72 19.33
C SER A 62 -3.86 -5.27 20.52
N ASP A 63 -4.49 -6.03 21.43
CA ASP A 63 -3.78 -6.67 22.54
C ASP A 63 -2.86 -7.80 22.05
N VAL A 64 -3.32 -8.58 21.06
CA VAL A 64 -2.51 -9.62 20.42
C VAL A 64 -1.34 -8.98 19.68
N CYS A 65 -1.57 -7.89 18.94
CA CYS A 65 -0.51 -7.15 18.27
C CYS A 65 0.55 -6.68 19.28
N ARG A 66 0.13 -6.11 20.41
CA ARG A 66 1.05 -5.64 21.46
C ARG A 66 1.87 -6.79 22.05
N GLN A 67 1.25 -7.92 22.35
CA GLN A 67 1.94 -9.12 22.90
C GLN A 67 2.98 -9.68 21.94
N ARG A 68 2.73 -9.58 20.61
CA ARG A 68 3.65 -10.06 19.55
C ARG A 68 4.65 -8.99 19.08
N GLY A 69 4.69 -7.81 19.69
CA GLY A 69 5.59 -6.73 19.30
C GLY A 69 5.26 -6.09 17.94
N ILE A 70 4.01 -6.20 17.48
CA ILE A 70 3.55 -5.67 16.19
C ILE A 70 3.07 -4.23 16.39
N ALA A 71 3.66 -3.29 15.67
CA ALA A 71 3.28 -1.88 15.74
C ALA A 71 1.99 -1.62 14.96
N LEU A 72 1.14 -0.75 15.51
CA LEU A 72 -0.04 -0.23 14.83
C LEU A 72 0.19 1.23 14.46
N VAL A 73 -0.12 1.59 13.21
CA VAL A 73 -0.04 2.98 12.74
C VAL A 73 -1.22 3.29 11.82
N ARG A 74 -1.67 4.53 11.83
CA ARG A 74 -2.67 5.03 10.88
C ARG A 74 -1.94 5.78 9.76
N ARG A 75 -2.19 5.36 8.53
CA ARG A 75 -1.64 6.06 7.36
C ARG A 75 -2.58 7.19 6.89
N PRO A 76 -2.05 8.23 6.25
CA PRO A 76 -2.86 9.33 5.72
C PRO A 76 -3.76 8.91 4.55
N THR A 77 -3.42 7.83 3.86
CA THR A 77 -4.18 7.28 2.73
C THR A 77 -5.36 6.42 3.19
N GLY A 78 -6.29 6.17 2.30
CA GLY A 78 -7.44 5.29 2.55
C GLY A 78 -7.09 3.79 2.46
N GLY A 79 -8.10 2.98 2.14
CA GLY A 79 -7.97 1.52 1.96
C GLY A 79 -8.06 0.73 3.25
N ARG A 80 -7.79 -0.58 3.15
CA ARG A 80 -7.86 -1.54 4.25
C ARG A 80 -6.50 -1.75 4.90
N ALA A 81 -6.48 -2.45 6.05
CA ALA A 81 -5.25 -2.76 6.79
C ALA A 81 -4.24 -3.52 5.91
N VAL A 82 -2.97 -3.21 6.09
CA VAL A 82 -1.83 -3.90 5.46
C VAL A 82 -0.87 -4.31 6.55
N TYR A 83 -0.42 -5.56 6.49
CA TYR A 83 0.61 -6.09 7.37
C TYR A 83 1.98 -5.95 6.68
N HIS A 84 2.86 -5.21 7.30
CA HIS A 84 4.19 -4.89 6.84
C HIS A 84 5.22 -5.73 7.57
N HIS A 85 5.94 -6.56 6.83
CA HIS A 85 7.03 -7.39 7.35
C HIS A 85 8.15 -7.43 6.32
N ASP A 86 8.30 -8.50 5.57
CA ASP A 86 9.26 -8.63 4.47
C ASP A 86 8.60 -8.16 3.18
N GLU A 87 8.89 -6.91 2.81
CA GLU A 87 8.27 -6.26 1.66
C GLU A 87 9.12 -5.15 1.09
N PHE A 88 8.82 -4.77 -0.14
CA PHE A 88 9.24 -3.51 -0.71
C PHE A 88 8.13 -2.48 -0.52
N THR A 89 8.42 -1.42 0.22
CA THR A 89 7.47 -0.33 0.44
C THR A 89 7.92 0.94 -0.25
N TYR A 90 6.99 1.62 -0.91
CA TYR A 90 7.24 2.91 -1.55
C TYR A 90 6.15 3.93 -1.23
N SER A 91 6.50 5.21 -1.43
CA SER A 91 5.53 6.29 -1.53
C SER A 91 5.91 7.25 -2.66
N ILE A 92 4.89 7.82 -3.32
CA ILE A 92 5.05 8.83 -4.36
C ILE A 92 4.22 10.05 -3.95
N VAL A 93 4.87 11.22 -3.96
CA VAL A 93 4.21 12.52 -3.82
C VAL A 93 4.41 13.30 -5.11
N ILE A 94 3.31 13.70 -5.73
CA ILE A 94 3.32 14.40 -7.02
C ILE A 94 2.05 15.24 -7.15
N SER A 95 2.11 16.38 -7.85
CA SER A 95 0.94 17.22 -8.12
C SER A 95 0.53 17.21 -9.60
N LYS A 96 -0.70 17.63 -9.88
CA LYS A 96 -1.30 17.67 -11.23
C LYS A 96 -0.46 18.43 -12.23
N ARG A 97 0.26 19.47 -11.81
CA ARG A 97 1.15 20.27 -12.68
C ARG A 97 2.27 19.44 -13.32
N TYR A 98 2.56 18.23 -12.78
CA TYR A 98 3.53 17.28 -13.34
C TYR A 98 2.88 16.20 -14.20
N GLY A 99 1.65 16.43 -14.69
CA GLY A 99 0.98 15.56 -15.65
C GLY A 99 0.19 14.40 -15.04
N VAL A 100 0.13 14.29 -13.70
CA VAL A 100 -0.68 13.25 -13.06
C VAL A 100 -2.18 13.53 -13.28
N PRO A 101 -2.96 12.57 -13.82
CA PRO A 101 -4.39 12.76 -14.05
C PRO A 101 -5.17 12.98 -12.76
N SER A 102 -6.25 13.76 -12.84
CA SER A 102 -7.18 13.92 -11.72
C SER A 102 -8.00 12.67 -11.45
N GLY A 103 -8.25 12.37 -10.17
CA GLY A 103 -9.05 11.22 -9.73
C GLY A 103 -8.21 10.01 -9.35
N VAL A 104 -8.79 9.14 -8.50
CA VAL A 104 -8.06 8.02 -7.90
C VAL A 104 -7.65 6.98 -8.96
N ILE A 105 -8.59 6.52 -9.77
CA ILE A 105 -8.34 5.47 -10.77
C ILE A 105 -7.37 5.94 -11.88
N PRO A 106 -7.59 7.10 -12.54
CA PRO A 106 -6.67 7.58 -13.56
C PRO A 106 -5.24 7.84 -13.04
N ALA A 107 -5.11 8.43 -11.84
CA ALA A 107 -3.81 8.65 -11.24
C ALA A 107 -3.11 7.34 -10.87
N TYR A 108 -3.87 6.37 -10.39
CA TYR A 108 -3.34 5.04 -10.08
C TYR A 108 -2.80 4.35 -11.33
N ALA A 109 -3.58 4.30 -12.42
CA ALA A 109 -3.16 3.73 -13.69
C ALA A 109 -1.91 4.42 -14.25
N TYR A 110 -1.83 5.74 -14.15
CA TYR A 110 -0.67 6.52 -14.58
C TYR A 110 0.60 6.14 -13.79
N LEU A 111 0.52 6.10 -12.46
CA LEU A 111 1.68 5.79 -11.61
C LEU A 111 2.07 4.30 -11.69
N ALA A 112 1.11 3.41 -11.93
CA ALA A 112 1.35 1.99 -12.06
C ALA A 112 2.23 1.64 -13.29
N GLN A 113 2.24 2.47 -14.34
CA GLN A 113 3.13 2.28 -15.50
C GLN A 113 4.61 2.29 -15.10
N GLY A 114 5.00 3.19 -14.18
CA GLY A 114 6.38 3.25 -13.68
C GLY A 114 6.77 2.01 -12.87
N LEU A 115 5.86 1.51 -12.05
CA LEU A 115 6.07 0.28 -11.27
C LEU A 115 6.11 -0.95 -12.19
N LEU A 116 5.22 -1.00 -13.19
CA LEU A 116 5.21 -2.06 -14.20
C LEU A 116 6.56 -2.14 -14.93
N ALA A 117 7.05 -1.01 -15.43
CA ALA A 117 8.34 -0.95 -16.10
C ALA A 117 9.50 -1.40 -15.19
N ALA A 118 9.48 -1.00 -13.92
CA ALA A 118 10.47 -1.42 -12.94
C ALA A 118 10.44 -2.94 -12.70
N LEU A 119 9.25 -3.53 -12.50
CA LEU A 119 9.09 -4.97 -12.31
C LEU A 119 9.54 -5.77 -13.55
N GLN A 120 9.17 -5.31 -14.74
CA GLN A 120 9.59 -5.94 -16.00
C GLN A 120 11.12 -5.86 -16.20
N THR A 121 11.76 -4.77 -15.81
CA THR A 121 13.23 -4.63 -15.85
C THR A 121 13.91 -5.64 -14.90
N LEU A 122 13.25 -6.03 -13.82
CA LEU A 122 13.72 -7.07 -12.89
C LEU A 122 13.37 -8.50 -13.36
N GLY A 123 12.74 -8.66 -14.53
CA GLY A 123 12.36 -9.95 -15.08
C GLY A 123 11.04 -10.50 -14.56
N VAL A 124 10.29 -9.72 -13.79
CA VAL A 124 8.97 -10.10 -13.29
C VAL A 124 7.94 -9.95 -14.43
N GLN A 125 7.18 -11.00 -14.70
CA GLN A 125 6.08 -10.97 -15.67
C GLN A 125 4.87 -10.29 -15.04
N ALA A 126 4.93 -8.97 -14.95
CA ALA A 126 3.84 -8.16 -14.42
C ALA A 126 3.03 -7.53 -15.55
N GLU A 127 1.75 -7.34 -15.28
CA GLU A 127 0.78 -6.68 -16.17
C GLU A 127 -0.20 -5.82 -15.36
N LEU A 128 -0.90 -4.93 -16.04
CA LEU A 128 -2.00 -4.17 -15.45
C LEU A 128 -3.30 -4.95 -15.60
N SER A 129 -4.04 -5.11 -14.52
CA SER A 129 -5.33 -5.77 -14.53
C SER A 129 -6.37 -4.92 -15.26
N ASP A 130 -7.15 -5.55 -16.15
CA ASP A 130 -8.34 -4.97 -16.78
C ASP A 130 -9.62 -5.23 -15.96
N GLU A 131 -9.52 -5.96 -14.86
CA GLU A 131 -10.68 -6.34 -14.05
C GLU A 131 -11.37 -5.13 -13.40
N ARG A 132 -12.70 -5.08 -13.58
CA ARG A 132 -13.55 -4.10 -12.89
C ARG A 132 -13.64 -4.46 -11.40
N ILE A 133 -13.67 -3.43 -10.56
CA ILE A 133 -13.73 -3.48 -9.10
C ILE A 133 -14.59 -4.62 -8.58
N SER A 134 -13.97 -5.59 -7.91
CA SER A 134 -14.67 -6.63 -7.15
C SER A 134 -15.28 -6.02 -5.88
N LYS A 135 -16.61 -6.17 -5.71
CA LYS A 135 -17.38 -5.57 -4.59
C LYS A 135 -17.36 -6.41 -3.30
N HIS A 136 -16.38 -7.27 -3.09
CA HIS A 136 -16.35 -8.04 -1.84
C HIS A 136 -15.70 -7.24 -0.71
N PRO A 137 -16.46 -6.93 0.38
CA PRO A 137 -15.91 -6.24 1.54
C PRO A 137 -15.02 -7.19 2.34
N SER A 138 -13.71 -7.01 2.23
CA SER A 138 -12.72 -7.70 3.07
C SER A 138 -12.04 -6.69 3.99
N ALA A 139 -11.66 -7.11 5.21
CA ALA A 139 -10.86 -6.30 6.13
C ALA A 139 -9.42 -6.07 5.63
N ALA A 140 -8.90 -6.91 4.75
CA ALA A 140 -7.56 -6.82 4.19
C ALA A 140 -7.52 -6.07 2.85
N CYS A 141 -6.53 -5.19 2.65
CA CYS A 141 -6.41 -4.31 1.48
C CYS A 141 -6.25 -5.07 0.16
N PHE A 142 -5.52 -6.17 0.17
CA PHE A 142 -5.21 -6.93 -1.05
C PHE A 142 -6.40 -7.76 -1.57
N ALA A 143 -7.45 -7.95 -0.78
CA ALA A 143 -8.60 -8.77 -1.18
C ALA A 143 -9.57 -8.07 -2.16
N SER A 144 -9.38 -6.78 -2.45
CA SER A 144 -10.18 -6.06 -3.45
C SER A 144 -9.32 -5.69 -4.65
N SER A 145 -9.72 -6.16 -5.85
CA SER A 145 -9.10 -5.76 -7.12
C SER A 145 -9.65 -4.42 -7.58
N THR A 146 -8.79 -3.59 -8.16
CA THR A 146 -9.15 -2.34 -8.83
C THR A 146 -8.61 -2.36 -10.25
N GLN A 147 -9.21 -1.59 -11.15
CA GLN A 147 -8.62 -1.36 -12.48
C GLN A 147 -7.19 -0.82 -12.32
N ALA A 148 -6.27 -1.37 -13.11
CA ALA A 148 -4.84 -1.04 -13.10
C ALA A 148 -4.05 -1.58 -11.89
N ASP A 149 -4.58 -2.54 -11.13
CA ASP A 149 -3.74 -3.29 -10.19
C ASP A 149 -2.61 -4.01 -10.95
N LEU A 150 -1.44 -4.04 -10.35
CA LEU A 150 -0.31 -4.80 -10.88
C LEU A 150 -0.47 -6.26 -10.49
N THR A 151 -0.54 -7.13 -11.50
CA THR A 151 -0.74 -8.58 -11.35
C THR A 151 0.36 -9.36 -12.04
N SER A 152 0.56 -10.61 -11.61
CA SER A 152 1.36 -11.62 -12.30
C SER A 152 0.63 -12.94 -12.23
N GLY A 153 0.42 -13.58 -13.38
CA GLY A 153 -0.35 -14.82 -13.45
C GLY A 153 -1.77 -14.72 -12.87
N GLY A 154 -2.38 -13.53 -12.92
CA GLY A 154 -3.69 -13.24 -12.35
C GLY A 154 -3.69 -12.90 -10.85
N PHE A 155 -2.55 -12.95 -10.16
CA PHE A 155 -2.43 -12.61 -8.75
C PHE A 155 -1.97 -11.16 -8.56
N LYS A 156 -2.59 -10.44 -7.63
CA LYS A 156 -2.20 -9.08 -7.28
C LYS A 156 -0.85 -9.06 -6.58
N LEU A 157 0.10 -8.31 -7.16
CA LEU A 157 1.46 -8.15 -6.63
C LEU A 157 1.59 -6.94 -5.68
N VAL A 158 0.91 -5.84 -5.98
CA VAL A 158 1.10 -4.56 -5.28
C VAL A 158 -0.22 -4.04 -4.73
N GLY A 159 -0.24 -3.76 -3.44
CA GLY A 159 -1.32 -3.01 -2.81
C GLY A 159 -0.97 -1.53 -2.72
N SER A 160 -1.80 -0.65 -3.30
CA SER A 160 -1.57 0.79 -3.24
C SER A 160 -2.80 1.53 -2.72
N ALA A 161 -2.56 2.66 -2.07
CA ALA A 161 -3.61 3.53 -1.56
C ALA A 161 -3.22 5.00 -1.78
N GLN A 162 -4.21 5.84 -2.02
CA GLN A 162 -4.01 7.25 -2.35
C GLN A 162 -4.75 8.19 -1.41
N VAL A 163 -4.22 9.38 -1.27
CA VAL A 163 -4.91 10.56 -0.76
C VAL A 163 -4.56 11.78 -1.60
N TRP A 164 -5.58 12.53 -1.97
CA TRP A 164 -5.43 13.84 -2.59
C TRP A 164 -5.57 14.92 -1.52
N ARG A 165 -4.67 15.88 -1.54
CA ARG A 165 -4.78 17.16 -0.82
C ARG A 165 -4.57 18.27 -1.84
N ASP A 166 -5.59 19.09 -2.07
CA ASP A 166 -5.61 20.13 -3.10
C ASP A 166 -5.23 19.56 -4.49
N ASP A 167 -4.11 19.97 -5.04
CA ASP A 167 -3.61 19.53 -6.34
C ASP A 167 -2.54 18.43 -6.26
N ALA A 168 -2.14 18.00 -5.06
CA ALA A 168 -1.12 17.00 -4.84
C ALA A 168 -1.68 15.66 -4.35
N LEU A 169 -1.05 14.60 -4.79
CA LEU A 169 -1.32 13.20 -4.48
C LEU A 169 -0.18 12.63 -3.63
N LEU A 170 -0.54 11.93 -2.57
CA LEU A 170 0.32 10.92 -1.96
C LEU A 170 -0.24 9.54 -2.29
N GLN A 171 0.55 8.70 -2.95
CA GLN A 171 0.31 7.27 -3.09
C GLN A 171 1.32 6.50 -2.25
N GLN A 172 0.84 5.53 -1.47
CA GLN A 172 1.65 4.58 -0.72
C GLN A 172 1.38 3.18 -1.26
N GLY A 173 2.41 2.37 -1.41
CA GLY A 173 2.30 1.01 -1.92
C GLY A 173 3.22 0.02 -1.22
N SER A 174 2.78 -1.24 -1.21
CA SER A 174 3.45 -2.38 -0.60
C SER A 174 3.46 -3.53 -1.61
N LEU A 175 4.64 -4.12 -1.79
CA LEU A 175 4.89 -5.33 -2.57
C LEU A 175 5.43 -6.40 -1.63
N PRO A 176 4.59 -7.36 -1.18
CA PRO A 176 5.03 -8.45 -0.30
C PRO A 176 6.05 -9.36 -0.99
N LEU A 177 7.10 -9.71 -0.27
CA LEU A 177 8.13 -10.66 -0.70
C LEU A 177 7.96 -12.04 -0.05
N ASP A 178 7.04 -12.18 0.92
CA ASP A 178 6.78 -13.41 1.65
C ASP A 178 5.27 -13.54 1.98
N ASP A 179 4.75 -14.77 2.06
CA ASP A 179 3.35 -15.03 2.45
C ASP A 179 3.18 -14.90 3.97
N ARG A 180 2.82 -13.72 4.41
CA ARG A 180 2.45 -13.42 5.80
C ARG A 180 0.94 -13.36 6.03
N ALA A 181 0.16 -13.74 5.04
CA ALA A 181 -1.30 -13.75 5.18
C ALA A 181 -1.80 -14.61 6.35
N PRO A 182 -1.29 -15.85 6.60
CA PRO A 182 -1.73 -16.64 7.74
C PRO A 182 -1.54 -15.92 9.07
N GLU A 183 -0.38 -15.30 9.28
CA GLU A 183 -0.11 -14.51 10.48
C GLU A 183 -1.03 -13.28 10.55
N PHE A 184 -1.12 -12.52 9.47
CA PHE A 184 -1.94 -11.31 9.41
C PHE A 184 -3.39 -11.57 9.79
N PHE A 185 -3.99 -12.65 9.25
CA PHE A 185 -5.39 -12.98 9.54
C PHE A 185 -5.64 -13.39 11.00
N THR A 186 -4.61 -13.85 11.74
CA THR A 186 -4.74 -14.05 13.21
C THR A 186 -4.76 -12.74 14.01
N LEU A 187 -4.43 -11.62 13.40
CA LEU A 187 -4.40 -10.29 14.02
C LEU A 187 -5.67 -9.48 13.74
N LEU A 188 -6.51 -9.95 12.81
CA LEU A 188 -7.77 -9.33 12.46
C LEU A 188 -8.91 -9.91 13.30
N ARG A 189 -9.94 -9.09 13.52
CA ARG A 189 -11.18 -9.56 14.16
C ARG A 189 -12.04 -10.30 13.15
N HIS A 190 -12.43 -11.52 13.51
CA HIS A 190 -13.37 -12.34 12.77
C HIS A 190 -14.48 -12.80 13.72
N PRO A 191 -15.71 -13.06 13.21
CA PRO A 191 -16.81 -13.57 14.04
C PRO A 191 -16.47 -14.91 14.70
N ASN A 192 -15.74 -15.79 14.00
CA ASN A 192 -15.30 -17.09 14.45
C ASN A 192 -14.12 -17.60 13.58
N GLU A 193 -13.60 -18.76 13.93
CA GLU A 193 -12.47 -19.40 13.23
C GLU A 193 -12.79 -19.73 11.76
N ALA A 194 -13.99 -20.27 11.48
CA ALA A 194 -14.39 -20.61 10.11
C ALA A 194 -14.42 -19.37 9.20
N ALA A 195 -14.91 -18.23 9.71
CA ALA A 195 -14.90 -16.95 8.97
C ALA A 195 -13.47 -16.43 8.72
N ARG A 196 -12.54 -16.69 9.64
CA ARG A 196 -11.12 -16.36 9.44
C ARG A 196 -10.51 -17.19 8.33
N GLU A 197 -10.73 -18.50 8.33
CA GLU A 197 -10.21 -19.44 7.34
C GLU A 197 -10.76 -19.13 5.94
N GLU A 198 -12.06 -18.87 5.84
CA GLU A 198 -12.70 -18.46 4.60
C GLU A 198 -12.10 -17.16 4.07
N ALA A 199 -11.93 -16.16 4.91
CA ALA A 199 -11.35 -14.87 4.52
C ALA A 199 -9.89 -15.01 4.08
N LEU A 200 -9.09 -15.88 4.71
CA LEU A 200 -7.72 -16.19 4.32
C LEU A 200 -7.68 -16.92 2.98
N ALA A 201 -8.57 -17.87 2.74
CA ALA A 201 -8.67 -18.59 1.47
C ALA A 201 -8.97 -17.62 0.32
N LEU A 202 -10.00 -16.78 0.48
CA LEU A 202 -10.37 -15.74 -0.50
C LEU A 202 -9.24 -14.74 -0.78
N TYR A 203 -8.45 -14.41 0.25
CA TYR A 203 -7.28 -13.55 0.08
C TYR A 203 -6.22 -14.22 -0.80
N ARG A 204 -5.90 -15.48 -0.55
CA ARG A 204 -4.90 -16.25 -1.29
C ARG A 204 -5.30 -16.55 -2.74
N GLU A 205 -6.58 -16.59 -3.05
CA GLU A 205 -7.07 -16.70 -4.43
C GLU A 205 -6.73 -15.46 -5.29
N LYS A 206 -6.45 -14.32 -4.65
CA LYS A 206 -6.27 -13.04 -5.34
C LYS A 206 -4.85 -12.47 -5.23
N THR A 207 -4.06 -12.97 -4.32
CA THR A 207 -2.74 -12.40 -4.01
C THR A 207 -1.67 -13.45 -4.00
N SER A 208 -0.50 -13.09 -4.52
CA SER A 208 0.73 -13.87 -4.35
C SER A 208 1.88 -12.93 -3.98
N PRO A 209 2.76 -13.31 -3.05
CA PRO A 209 4.01 -12.61 -2.87
C PRO A 209 4.88 -12.77 -4.13
N LEU A 210 5.84 -11.86 -4.28
CA LEU A 210 6.83 -11.95 -5.34
C LEU A 210 7.84 -13.05 -4.98
N HIS A 211 7.97 -14.07 -5.84
CA HIS A 211 8.96 -15.15 -5.73
C HIS A 211 10.04 -15.01 -6.79
#